data_f6c8616f5899c58f87f4387a2ea78cd1
#
_entry.id   f6c8616f5899c58f87f4387a2ea78cd1
#
_cell.length_a   1.000
_cell.length_b   1.000
_cell.length_c   1.000
_cell.angle_alpha   90.00
_cell.angle_beta   90.00
_cell.angle_gamma   90.00
#
_symmetry.space_group_name_H-M   'P 1'
#
loop_
_entity.id
_entity.type
_entity.pdbx_description
1 polymer ?
#
loop_
_entity_poly.entity_id
_entity_poly.type
_entity_poly.pdbx_seq_one_letter_code
_entity_poly.pdbx_strand_id
1 'polypeptide(L)'
;MNNKVKHVFGTYEWAVINANYINGCSNNCKYCYSREMAIRFKRKTTENWKIEEVNYNQFNRKFKKVDGFVMFPSSHDITPSHLPETVDFLRRIIDAGNNVLIVSKPHFKVIETICSEFVNHKKNILFRFTIGSMDSEILKFWEPDAPDYKERKRCLKFAYENGFETSVSCEPMLDDNTISLVTDLQKYVSDFFWIGKANFLNRRLRMNGFTDEETLRNVNKLIDWQSDSNVKLLYRRLKGNSKVKWKESIKKVLNLEISTVRGADE
;
A
#
# COMPACT_ATOMS: atom_id res chain seq x y z
N MET A 1 20.94 -21.58 -23.25
CA MET A 1 19.59 -21.26 -22.72
C MET A 1 19.73 -19.92 -21.99
N ASN A 2 19.13 -18.84 -22.52
CA ASN A 2 19.14 -17.55 -21.84
C ASN A 2 18.23 -17.63 -20.62
N ASN A 3 18.79 -17.85 -19.43
CA ASN A 3 18.07 -17.66 -18.17
C ASN A 3 17.71 -16.18 -18.06
N LYS A 4 16.49 -15.80 -18.48
CA LYS A 4 15.98 -14.46 -18.22
C LYS A 4 15.90 -14.29 -16.71
N VAL A 5 16.71 -13.39 -16.19
CA VAL A 5 16.65 -12.97 -14.77
C VAL A 5 15.21 -12.50 -14.47
N LYS A 6 14.57 -13.14 -13.51
CA LYS A 6 13.18 -12.85 -13.16
C LYS A 6 13.15 -11.79 -12.05
N HIS A 7 12.99 -10.55 -12.43
CA HIS A 7 12.83 -9.45 -11.48
C HIS A 7 11.54 -9.58 -10.65
N VAL A 8 11.58 -9.07 -9.44
CA VAL A 8 10.45 -9.02 -8.52
C VAL A 8 9.74 -7.67 -8.64
N PHE A 9 8.41 -7.68 -8.60
CA PHE A 9 7.59 -6.49 -8.79
C PHE A 9 6.41 -6.44 -7.81
N GLY A 10 5.92 -5.23 -7.59
CA GLY A 10 4.70 -4.97 -6.83
C GLY A 10 4.86 -5.34 -5.35
N THR A 11 3.92 -6.11 -4.80
CA THR A 11 3.93 -6.48 -3.37
C THR A 11 5.10 -7.39 -2.99
N TYR A 12 5.62 -8.14 -3.94
CA TYR A 12 6.77 -9.04 -3.70
C TYR A 12 8.11 -8.32 -3.58
N GLU A 13 8.19 -7.04 -3.89
CA GLU A 13 9.35 -6.22 -3.52
C GLU A 13 9.50 -6.15 -1.98
N TRP A 14 8.38 -6.19 -1.25
CA TRP A 14 8.32 -5.97 0.18
C TRP A 14 8.13 -7.23 1.02
N ALA A 15 7.57 -8.28 0.43
CA ALA A 15 7.19 -9.48 1.19
C ALA A 15 7.37 -10.76 0.37
N VAL A 16 7.59 -11.85 1.08
CA VAL A 16 7.73 -13.18 0.48
C VAL A 16 6.39 -13.84 0.20
N ILE A 17 5.37 -13.52 1.01
CA ILE A 17 4.00 -14.03 0.91
C ILE A 17 3.00 -12.88 1.06
N ASN A 18 1.91 -12.94 0.28
CA ASN A 18 0.72 -12.11 0.47
C ASN A 18 -0.37 -12.90 1.18
N ALA A 19 -1.00 -12.27 2.19
CA ALA A 19 -2.13 -12.82 2.90
C ALA A 19 -3.35 -11.91 2.73
N ASN A 20 -4.49 -12.50 2.40
CA ASN A 20 -5.77 -11.80 2.23
C ASN A 20 -6.89 -12.76 2.59
N TYR A 21 -7.97 -12.23 3.16
CA TYR A 21 -9.15 -13.03 3.45
C TYR A 21 -10.47 -12.32 3.08
N ILE A 22 -10.41 -11.11 2.56
CA ILE A 22 -11.59 -10.35 2.09
C ILE A 22 -11.56 -10.23 0.57
N ASN A 23 -12.70 -10.44 -0.07
CA ASN A 23 -12.98 -10.08 -1.44
C ASN A 23 -13.78 -8.77 -1.46
N GLY A 24 -13.29 -7.78 -2.19
CA GLY A 24 -13.86 -6.43 -2.19
C GLY A 24 -13.08 -5.49 -1.26
N CYS A 25 -13.40 -4.19 -1.34
CA CYS A 25 -12.80 -3.15 -0.50
C CYS A 25 -13.68 -1.89 -0.53
N SER A 26 -14.13 -1.46 0.64
CA SER A 26 -15.02 -0.30 0.78
C SER A 26 -14.35 1.04 0.43
N ASN A 27 -13.01 1.15 0.51
CA ASN A 27 -12.27 2.38 0.17
C ASN A 27 -12.44 2.86 -1.28
N ASN A 28 -12.88 1.97 -2.20
CA ASN A 28 -13.29 2.31 -3.56
C ASN A 28 -12.28 3.14 -4.38
N CYS A 29 -11.00 2.92 -4.17
CA CYS A 29 -9.94 3.68 -4.88
C CYS A 29 -10.06 3.55 -6.39
N LYS A 30 -10.05 4.67 -7.11
CA LYS A 30 -10.23 4.70 -8.59
C LYS A 30 -9.13 3.93 -9.31
N TYR A 31 -7.88 4.03 -8.87
CA TYR A 31 -6.70 3.39 -9.47
C TYR A 31 -6.44 1.94 -8.99
N CYS A 32 -7.38 1.33 -8.25
CA CYS A 32 -7.16 0.05 -7.55
C CYS A 32 -6.84 -1.11 -8.50
N TYR A 33 -5.66 -1.72 -8.34
CA TYR A 33 -5.26 -2.89 -9.12
C TYR A 33 -6.03 -4.15 -8.70
N SER A 34 -6.37 -4.26 -7.41
CA SER A 34 -7.12 -5.41 -6.90
C SER A 34 -8.54 -5.44 -7.44
N ARG A 35 -9.19 -4.26 -7.58
CA ARG A 35 -10.48 -4.11 -8.24
C ARG A 35 -10.38 -4.53 -9.71
N GLU A 36 -9.38 -4.01 -10.45
CA GLU A 36 -9.13 -4.41 -11.84
C GLU A 36 -9.00 -5.93 -11.98
N MET A 37 -8.18 -6.55 -11.11
CA MET A 37 -7.97 -8.00 -11.13
C MET A 37 -9.25 -8.78 -10.77
N ALA A 38 -10.02 -8.31 -9.78
CA ALA A 38 -11.25 -8.96 -9.37
C ALA A 38 -12.31 -8.92 -10.49
N ILE A 39 -12.45 -7.79 -11.19
CA ILE A 39 -13.35 -7.63 -12.34
C ILE A 39 -12.87 -8.47 -13.52
N ARG A 40 -11.58 -8.38 -13.86
CA ARG A 40 -10.98 -9.15 -14.97
C ARG A 40 -11.20 -10.66 -14.83
N PHE A 41 -11.09 -11.19 -13.62
CA PHE A 41 -11.29 -12.60 -13.31
C PHE A 41 -12.71 -12.93 -12.84
N LYS A 42 -13.67 -12.04 -13.05
CA LYS A 42 -15.11 -12.22 -12.76
C LYS A 42 -15.41 -12.60 -11.30
N ARG A 43 -14.55 -12.19 -10.36
CA ARG A 43 -14.77 -12.41 -8.92
C ARG A 43 -15.65 -11.34 -8.28
N LYS A 44 -15.66 -10.15 -8.87
CA LYS A 44 -16.47 -8.98 -8.51
C LYS A 44 -16.85 -8.23 -9.79
N THR A 45 -17.81 -7.31 -9.66
CA THR A 45 -18.18 -6.34 -10.69
C THR A 45 -17.84 -4.93 -10.23
N THR A 46 -18.01 -3.94 -11.10
CA THR A 46 -17.85 -2.52 -10.76
C THR A 46 -18.84 -2.07 -9.68
N GLU A 47 -20.03 -2.63 -9.66
CA GLU A 47 -21.14 -2.27 -8.76
C GLU A 47 -20.96 -2.87 -7.38
N ASN A 48 -20.47 -4.12 -7.29
CA ASN A 48 -20.37 -4.83 -6.02
C ASN A 48 -18.95 -4.86 -5.40
N TRP A 49 -17.97 -4.18 -6.03
CA TRP A 49 -16.59 -4.12 -5.50
C TRP A 49 -16.50 -3.60 -4.07
N LYS A 50 -17.33 -2.63 -3.71
CA LYS A 50 -17.34 -2.02 -2.37
C LYS A 50 -17.87 -2.96 -1.27
N ILE A 51 -18.56 -4.03 -1.64
CA ILE A 51 -19.10 -5.00 -0.70
C ILE A 51 -17.96 -5.94 -0.29
N GLU A 52 -17.56 -5.85 0.97
CA GLU A 52 -16.52 -6.69 1.55
C GLU A 52 -17.13 -8.04 1.97
N GLU A 53 -16.54 -9.14 1.49
CA GLU A 53 -17.00 -10.51 1.76
C GLU A 53 -15.84 -11.34 2.28
N VAL A 54 -16.05 -11.96 3.46
CA VAL A 54 -15.03 -12.84 4.06
C VAL A 54 -14.93 -14.13 3.24
N ASN A 55 -13.74 -14.41 2.77
CA ASN A 55 -13.39 -15.71 2.19
C ASN A 55 -12.91 -16.65 3.30
N TYR A 56 -13.81 -17.43 3.84
CA TYR A 56 -13.53 -18.34 4.97
C TYR A 56 -12.46 -19.39 4.67
N ASN A 57 -12.28 -19.81 3.42
CA ASN A 57 -11.18 -20.72 3.06
C ASN A 57 -9.81 -20.03 3.23
N GLN A 58 -9.70 -18.77 2.86
CA GLN A 58 -8.48 -17.98 3.08
C GLN A 58 -8.34 -17.57 4.55
N PHE A 59 -9.44 -17.20 5.20
CA PHE A 59 -9.46 -16.85 6.61
C PHE A 59 -8.97 -18.01 7.49
N ASN A 60 -9.41 -19.22 7.22
CA ASN A 60 -9.07 -20.44 8.01
C ASN A 60 -7.76 -21.11 7.58
N ARG A 61 -7.03 -20.54 6.62
CA ARG A 61 -5.75 -21.15 6.19
C ARG A 61 -4.74 -21.21 7.32
N LYS A 62 -3.94 -22.28 7.31
CA LYS A 62 -2.79 -22.40 8.22
C LYS A 62 -1.58 -21.68 7.66
N PHE A 63 -0.84 -21.01 8.54
CA PHE A 63 0.42 -20.36 8.18
C PHE A 63 1.59 -21.25 8.58
N LYS A 64 2.63 -21.29 7.75
CA LYS A 64 3.95 -21.82 8.10
C LYS A 64 4.87 -20.63 8.29
N LYS A 65 5.91 -20.78 9.13
CA LYS A 65 6.97 -19.79 9.26
C LYS A 65 7.67 -19.60 7.91
N VAL A 66 7.95 -18.35 7.55
CA VAL A 66 8.72 -17.98 6.38
C VAL A 66 9.87 -17.05 6.78
N ASP A 67 10.90 -16.98 5.96
CA ASP A 67 11.98 -16.01 6.10
C ASP A 67 11.60 -14.74 5.34
N GLY A 68 11.37 -13.64 6.07
CA GLY A 68 10.86 -12.36 5.56
C GLY A 68 9.43 -12.05 6.01
N PHE A 69 8.85 -11.01 5.42
CA PHE A 69 7.52 -10.54 5.80
C PHE A 69 6.39 -11.30 5.11
N VAL A 70 5.32 -11.54 5.86
CA VAL A 70 3.98 -11.80 5.33
C VAL A 70 3.27 -10.45 5.18
N MET A 71 2.97 -10.01 3.95
CA MET A 71 2.19 -8.78 3.72
C MET A 71 0.70 -9.05 3.93
N PHE A 72 0.09 -8.26 4.78
CA PHE A 72 -1.35 -8.28 5.05
C PHE A 72 -1.89 -6.85 5.29
N PRO A 73 -2.96 -6.48 4.58
CA PRO A 73 -3.46 -7.12 3.36
C PRO A 73 -2.70 -6.63 2.11
N SER A 74 -2.93 -7.29 0.97
CA SER A 74 -2.41 -6.83 -0.32
C SER A 74 -3.49 -6.58 -1.38
N SER A 75 -4.71 -7.07 -1.19
CA SER A 75 -5.80 -6.96 -2.17
C SER A 75 -7.08 -6.29 -1.66
N HIS A 76 -7.14 -5.96 -0.40
CA HIS A 76 -8.20 -5.16 0.25
C HIS A 76 -7.55 -4.21 1.24
N ASP A 77 -8.33 -3.46 1.99
CA ASP A 77 -7.82 -2.67 3.11
C ASP A 77 -8.33 -3.24 4.45
N ILE A 78 -7.83 -2.74 5.57
CA ILE A 78 -8.33 -3.09 6.90
C ILE A 78 -9.34 -2.03 7.30
N THR A 79 -10.61 -2.42 7.32
CA THR A 79 -11.72 -1.54 7.65
C THR A 79 -12.29 -1.85 9.04
N PRO A 80 -12.99 -0.92 9.68
CA PRO A 80 -13.64 -1.17 10.97
C PRO A 80 -14.66 -2.32 10.94
N SER A 81 -15.25 -2.60 9.76
CA SER A 81 -16.32 -3.61 9.61
C SER A 81 -15.85 -5.05 9.91
N HIS A 82 -14.56 -5.33 9.69
CA HIS A 82 -13.97 -6.66 9.87
C HIS A 82 -12.80 -6.65 10.86
N LEU A 83 -12.86 -5.76 11.85
CA LEU A 83 -11.75 -5.59 12.81
C LEU A 83 -11.54 -6.82 13.70
N PRO A 84 -12.58 -7.50 14.25
CA PRO A 84 -12.38 -8.72 15.04
C PRO A 84 -11.72 -9.84 14.23
N GLU A 85 -12.17 -10.08 13.00
CA GLU A 85 -11.57 -11.06 12.09
C GLU A 85 -10.13 -10.70 11.73
N THR A 86 -9.85 -9.40 11.56
CA THR A 86 -8.49 -8.92 11.30
C THR A 86 -7.55 -9.25 12.45
N VAL A 87 -7.97 -9.01 13.69
CA VAL A 87 -7.17 -9.31 14.90
C VAL A 87 -6.88 -10.82 14.98
N ASP A 88 -7.91 -11.66 14.80
CA ASP A 88 -7.75 -13.12 14.80
C ASP A 88 -6.80 -13.59 13.67
N PHE A 89 -6.95 -13.06 12.47
CA PHE A 89 -6.12 -13.42 11.33
C PHE A 89 -4.65 -13.01 11.54
N LEU A 90 -4.39 -11.81 12.07
CA LEU A 90 -3.06 -11.34 12.42
C LEU A 90 -2.42 -12.21 13.51
N ARG A 91 -3.19 -12.57 14.54
CA ARG A 91 -2.72 -13.43 15.64
C ARG A 91 -2.22 -14.76 15.08
N ARG A 92 -2.98 -15.40 14.20
CA ARG A 92 -2.58 -16.67 13.58
C ARG A 92 -1.33 -16.57 12.71
N ILE A 93 -1.08 -15.44 12.05
CA ILE A 93 0.16 -15.22 11.29
C ILE A 93 1.34 -15.11 12.27
N ILE A 94 1.18 -14.34 13.35
CA ILE A 94 2.23 -14.08 14.34
C ILE A 94 2.53 -15.32 15.15
N ASP A 95 1.52 -16.08 15.61
CA ASP A 95 1.67 -17.33 16.37
C ASP A 95 2.39 -18.42 15.56
N ALA A 96 2.31 -18.36 14.23
CA ALA A 96 3.12 -19.21 13.35
C ALA A 96 4.60 -18.79 13.25
N GLY A 97 5.02 -17.76 14.01
CA GLY A 97 6.38 -17.25 14.09
C GLY A 97 6.76 -16.28 12.96
N ASN A 98 5.79 -15.67 12.29
CA ASN A 98 6.04 -14.75 11.17
C ASN A 98 6.10 -13.28 11.60
N ASN A 99 6.84 -12.52 10.82
CA ASN A 99 6.75 -11.05 10.81
C ASN A 99 5.69 -10.60 9.80
N VAL A 100 4.93 -9.58 10.15
CA VAL A 100 3.83 -9.05 9.33
C VAL A 100 4.13 -7.63 8.87
N LEU A 101 4.03 -7.41 7.57
CA LEU A 101 3.98 -6.09 6.97
C LEU A 101 2.52 -5.69 6.76
N ILE A 102 2.00 -4.79 7.60
CA ILE A 102 0.64 -4.28 7.48
C ILE A 102 0.63 -3.08 6.53
N VAL A 103 0.00 -3.25 5.36
CA VAL A 103 -0.13 -2.18 4.37
C VAL A 103 -1.59 -1.74 4.27
N SER A 104 -1.87 -0.49 4.63
CA SER A 104 -3.25 0.02 4.76
C SER A 104 -3.32 1.53 4.50
N LYS A 105 -4.51 2.00 4.13
CA LYS A 105 -4.98 3.38 4.31
C LYS A 105 -5.68 3.43 5.65
N PRO A 106 -4.98 3.82 6.73
CA PRO A 106 -5.35 3.40 8.07
C PRO A 106 -6.55 4.18 8.62
N HIS A 107 -7.50 3.47 9.22
CA HIS A 107 -8.52 4.02 10.11
C HIS A 107 -8.00 4.06 11.55
N PHE A 108 -8.19 5.18 12.26
CA PHE A 108 -7.60 5.35 13.58
C PHE A 108 -8.05 4.27 14.57
N LYS A 109 -9.35 3.96 14.61
CA LYS A 109 -9.88 2.89 15.48
C LYS A 109 -9.26 1.52 15.23
N VAL A 110 -8.97 1.22 13.95
CA VAL A 110 -8.30 -0.03 13.56
C VAL A 110 -6.88 -0.07 14.11
N ILE A 111 -6.11 1.00 13.90
CA ILE A 111 -4.71 1.05 14.34
C ILE A 111 -4.58 1.07 15.87
N GLU A 112 -5.46 1.81 16.56
CA GLU A 112 -5.55 1.82 18.01
C GLU A 112 -5.76 0.39 18.55
N THR A 113 -6.72 -0.34 17.98
CA THR A 113 -7.03 -1.72 18.39
C THR A 113 -5.86 -2.66 18.10
N ILE A 114 -5.26 -2.63 16.90
CA ILE A 114 -4.11 -3.49 16.56
C ILE A 114 -2.92 -3.20 17.48
N CYS A 115 -2.61 -1.93 17.76
CA CYS A 115 -1.54 -1.57 18.67
C CYS A 115 -1.77 -2.07 20.10
N SER A 116 -3.01 -2.05 20.58
CA SER A 116 -3.39 -2.58 21.90
C SER A 116 -3.28 -4.09 21.96
N GLU A 117 -3.89 -4.81 20.98
CA GLU A 117 -3.93 -6.27 20.94
C GLU A 117 -2.55 -6.92 20.77
N PHE A 118 -1.64 -6.23 20.06
CA PHE A 118 -0.31 -6.74 19.73
C PHE A 118 0.82 -6.00 20.46
N VAL A 119 0.54 -5.40 21.61
CA VAL A 119 1.55 -4.66 22.40
C VAL A 119 2.80 -5.47 22.73
N ASN A 120 2.66 -6.80 22.94
CA ASN A 120 3.75 -7.73 23.21
C ASN A 120 4.42 -8.26 21.93
N HIS A 121 3.90 -7.93 20.75
CA HIS A 121 4.37 -8.40 19.44
C HIS A 121 4.85 -7.27 18.53
N LYS A 122 5.23 -6.11 19.10
CA LYS A 122 5.63 -4.92 18.34
C LYS A 122 6.74 -5.21 17.32
N LYS A 123 7.71 -6.05 17.69
CA LYS A 123 8.84 -6.43 16.83
C LYS A 123 8.44 -7.31 15.63
N ASN A 124 7.23 -7.87 15.67
CA ASN A 124 6.73 -8.71 14.58
C ASN A 124 5.85 -7.92 13.60
N ILE A 125 5.58 -6.65 13.84
CA ILE A 125 4.68 -5.82 13.03
C ILE A 125 5.40 -4.57 12.53
N LEU A 126 5.46 -4.44 11.21
CA LEU A 126 5.82 -3.19 10.52
C LEU A 126 4.55 -2.60 9.88
N PHE A 127 4.15 -1.43 10.33
CA PHE A 127 3.08 -0.67 9.66
C PHE A 127 3.65 0.12 8.47
N ARG A 128 3.07 -0.07 7.30
CA ARG A 128 3.36 0.72 6.10
C ARG A 128 2.09 1.38 5.59
N PHE A 129 1.85 2.61 6.02
CA PHE A 129 0.63 3.30 5.66
C PHE A 129 0.73 3.94 4.27
N THR A 130 -0.31 3.70 3.45
CA THR A 130 -0.41 4.31 2.12
C THR A 130 -0.86 5.75 2.27
N ILE A 131 0.01 6.70 1.90
CA ILE A 131 -0.25 8.14 1.94
C ILE A 131 0.31 8.74 0.65
N GLY A 132 -0.54 8.93 -0.35
CA GLY A 132 -0.13 9.40 -1.68
C GLY A 132 -0.14 10.91 -1.87
N SER A 133 -0.77 11.66 -0.95
CA SER A 133 -0.88 13.11 -0.94
C SER A 133 -1.10 13.64 0.47
N MET A 134 -0.76 14.91 0.71
CA MET A 134 -1.14 15.68 1.91
C MET A 134 -2.48 16.41 1.72
N ASP A 135 -2.93 16.55 0.49
CA ASP A 135 -4.18 17.21 0.13
C ASP A 135 -5.35 16.24 0.25
N SER A 136 -6.27 16.53 1.18
CA SER A 136 -7.42 15.68 1.45
C SER A 136 -8.43 15.67 0.30
N GLU A 137 -8.51 16.73 -0.53
CA GLU A 137 -9.38 16.76 -1.71
C GLU A 137 -8.82 15.84 -2.81
N ILE A 138 -7.51 15.85 -3.03
CA ILE A 138 -6.84 14.90 -3.94
C ILE A 138 -7.04 13.46 -3.46
N LEU A 139 -6.86 13.20 -2.15
CA LEU A 139 -7.13 11.89 -1.58
C LEU A 139 -8.60 11.49 -1.78
N LYS A 140 -9.54 12.38 -1.46
CA LYS A 140 -10.99 12.15 -1.64
C LYS A 140 -11.35 11.86 -3.09
N PHE A 141 -10.72 12.53 -4.03
CA PHE A 141 -10.95 12.28 -5.45
C PHE A 141 -10.48 10.89 -5.88
N TRP A 142 -9.25 10.50 -5.50
CA TRP A 142 -8.66 9.22 -5.93
C TRP A 142 -9.08 8.02 -5.08
N GLU A 143 -9.43 8.25 -3.82
CA GLU A 143 -9.70 7.26 -2.78
C GLU A 143 -10.98 7.65 -1.99
N PRO A 144 -12.15 7.66 -2.64
CA PRO A 144 -13.36 8.39 -2.17
C PRO A 144 -13.84 8.03 -0.77
N ASP A 145 -13.66 6.78 -0.37
CA ASP A 145 -14.19 6.25 0.89
C ASP A 145 -13.07 5.86 1.88
N ALA A 146 -11.81 6.21 1.57
CA ALA A 146 -10.67 6.01 2.47
C ALA A 146 -10.47 7.20 3.43
N PRO A 147 -9.80 7.02 4.56
CA PRO A 147 -9.48 8.10 5.49
C PRO A 147 -8.69 9.25 4.83
N ASP A 148 -8.89 10.45 5.34
CA ASP A 148 -8.17 11.64 4.89
C ASP A 148 -6.69 11.67 5.36
N TYR A 149 -5.94 12.70 4.96
CA TYR A 149 -4.55 12.86 5.35
C TYR A 149 -4.37 12.98 6.87
N LYS A 150 -5.24 13.74 7.53
CA LYS A 150 -5.12 13.99 8.98
C LYS A 150 -5.27 12.70 9.78
N GLU A 151 -6.22 11.85 9.41
CA GLU A 151 -6.43 10.57 10.07
C GLU A 151 -5.25 9.62 9.82
N ARG A 152 -4.75 9.52 8.57
CA ARG A 152 -3.58 8.67 8.24
C ARG A 152 -2.33 9.12 8.98
N LYS A 153 -2.07 10.43 9.06
CA LYS A 153 -0.97 11.00 9.83
C LYS A 153 -1.12 10.72 11.33
N ARG A 154 -2.34 10.85 11.87
CA ARG A 154 -2.66 10.50 13.27
C ARG A 154 -2.35 9.02 13.54
N CYS A 155 -2.72 8.12 12.63
CA CYS A 155 -2.42 6.69 12.75
C CYS A 155 -0.90 6.42 12.74
N LEU A 156 -0.18 7.05 11.83
CA LEU A 156 1.29 6.92 11.73
C LEU A 156 1.96 7.38 13.03
N LYS A 157 1.60 8.57 13.50
CA LYS A 157 2.10 9.10 14.76
C LYS A 157 1.79 8.16 15.93
N PHE A 158 0.54 7.70 16.04
CA PHE A 158 0.11 6.83 17.13
C PHE A 158 0.88 5.50 17.14
N ALA A 159 1.03 4.82 16.00
CA ALA A 159 1.79 3.58 15.90
C ALA A 159 3.25 3.80 16.30
N TYR A 160 3.90 4.87 15.82
CA TYR A 160 5.26 5.24 16.16
C TYR A 160 5.43 5.50 17.66
N GLU A 161 4.56 6.30 18.26
CA GLU A 161 4.61 6.65 19.69
C GLU A 161 4.34 5.44 20.60
N ASN A 162 3.63 4.42 20.10
CA ASN A 162 3.44 3.14 20.79
C ASN A 162 4.58 2.15 20.55
N GLY A 163 5.67 2.55 19.86
CA GLY A 163 6.89 1.77 19.68
C GLY A 163 6.80 0.66 18.64
N PHE A 164 5.88 0.76 17.69
CA PHE A 164 5.86 -0.11 16.50
C PHE A 164 6.78 0.45 15.41
N GLU A 165 7.29 -0.43 14.56
CA GLU A 165 7.96 -0.01 13.34
C GLU A 165 6.97 0.60 12.36
N THR A 166 7.36 1.73 11.74
CA THR A 166 6.49 2.53 10.89
C THR A 166 7.17 2.93 9.58
N SER A 167 6.40 2.86 8.51
CA SER A 167 6.81 3.14 7.14
C SER A 167 5.68 3.86 6.40
N VAL A 168 6.00 4.53 5.32
CA VAL A 168 5.01 5.15 4.43
C VAL A 168 5.17 4.63 3.02
N SER A 169 4.06 4.21 2.42
CA SER A 169 3.96 3.95 0.98
C SER A 169 3.33 5.15 0.29
N CYS A 170 4.13 5.94 -0.42
CA CYS A 170 3.68 6.94 -1.37
C CYS A 170 3.61 6.30 -2.76
N GLU A 171 2.83 5.24 -2.89
CA GLU A 171 2.58 4.52 -4.14
C GLU A 171 1.08 4.19 -4.28
N PRO A 172 0.42 4.92 -5.20
CA PRO A 172 1.00 5.94 -6.07
C PRO A 172 1.18 7.29 -5.37
N MET A 173 2.19 8.06 -5.82
CA MET A 173 2.17 9.51 -5.65
C MET A 173 0.93 10.05 -6.34
N LEU A 174 0.15 10.91 -5.69
CA LEU A 174 -1.11 11.44 -6.25
C LEU A 174 -1.03 12.93 -6.63
N ASP A 175 0.05 13.61 -6.22
CA ASP A 175 0.35 15.00 -6.56
C ASP A 175 1.86 15.25 -6.62
N ASP A 176 2.27 16.49 -6.86
CA ASP A 176 3.65 16.95 -6.96
C ASP A 176 4.30 17.35 -5.62
N ASN A 177 3.59 17.18 -4.50
CA ASN A 177 4.03 17.58 -3.17
C ASN A 177 4.74 16.47 -2.37
N THR A 178 5.23 15.42 -3.05
CA THR A 178 5.89 14.27 -2.40
C THR A 178 7.04 14.69 -1.46
N ILE A 179 7.81 15.73 -1.78
CA ILE A 179 8.90 16.21 -0.92
C ILE A 179 8.35 16.77 0.40
N SER A 180 7.28 17.57 0.33
CA SER A 180 6.62 18.14 1.51
C SER A 180 6.03 17.04 2.37
N LEU A 181 5.42 16.01 1.76
CA LEU A 181 4.89 14.84 2.45
C LEU A 181 5.99 14.09 3.23
N VAL A 182 7.13 13.82 2.59
CA VAL A 182 8.29 13.20 3.26
C VAL A 182 8.75 14.05 4.44
N THR A 183 8.91 15.37 4.24
CA THR A 183 9.35 16.30 5.28
C THR A 183 8.39 16.34 6.48
N ASP A 184 7.08 16.35 6.23
CA ASP A 184 6.06 16.43 7.30
C ASP A 184 5.96 15.13 8.13
N LEU A 185 6.18 13.98 7.49
CA LEU A 185 6.00 12.67 8.12
C LEU A 185 7.29 12.03 8.66
N GLN A 186 8.49 12.48 8.24
CA GLN A 186 9.75 11.78 8.50
C GLN A 186 10.06 11.52 9.98
N LYS A 187 9.55 12.35 10.89
CA LYS A 187 9.74 12.19 12.34
C LYS A 187 8.96 11.01 12.93
N TYR A 188 7.96 10.50 12.20
CA TYR A 188 7.12 9.37 12.61
C TYR A 188 7.38 8.11 11.77
N VAL A 189 8.43 8.10 10.95
CA VAL A 189 8.85 6.95 10.14
C VAL A 189 10.15 6.40 10.71
N SER A 190 10.10 5.17 11.22
CA SER A 190 11.29 4.45 11.73
C SER A 190 11.97 3.61 10.64
N ASP A 191 11.19 3.07 9.69
CA ASP A 191 11.65 2.34 8.50
C ASP A 191 11.84 3.32 7.32
N PHE A 192 11.12 3.15 6.21
CA PHE A 192 11.33 3.90 4.97
C PHE A 192 10.05 4.53 4.43
N PHE A 193 10.26 5.55 3.57
CA PHE A 193 9.29 6.02 2.58
C PHE A 193 9.51 5.27 1.28
N TRP A 194 8.49 4.60 0.79
CA TRP A 194 8.50 3.93 -0.51
C TRP A 194 7.76 4.78 -1.52
N ILE A 195 8.47 5.28 -2.53
CA ILE A 195 7.95 6.22 -3.52
C ILE A 195 7.78 5.51 -4.85
N GLY A 196 6.58 5.60 -5.44
CA GLY A 196 6.25 4.96 -6.70
C GLY A 196 5.20 5.68 -7.54
N LYS A 197 5.21 5.39 -8.85
CA LYS A 197 4.26 5.94 -9.83
C LYS A 197 2.92 5.18 -9.79
N ALA A 198 1.87 5.83 -10.31
CA ALA A 198 0.62 5.16 -10.66
C ALA A 198 0.81 4.30 -11.92
N ASN A 199 0.96 3.01 -11.74
CA ASN A 199 1.17 2.07 -12.84
C ASN A 199 -0.14 1.75 -13.57
N PHE A 200 -0.12 1.72 -14.92
CA PHE A 200 -1.24 1.32 -15.77
C PHE A 200 -2.55 2.10 -15.53
N LEU A 201 -2.45 3.36 -15.14
CA LEU A 201 -3.55 4.17 -14.62
C LEU A 201 -4.77 4.19 -15.58
N ASN A 202 -4.58 4.52 -16.87
CA ASN A 202 -5.64 4.54 -17.87
C ASN A 202 -6.39 3.20 -18.00
N ARG A 203 -5.65 2.08 -17.99
CA ARG A 203 -6.24 0.74 -18.07
C ARG A 203 -7.05 0.43 -16.81
N ARG A 204 -6.49 0.72 -15.65
CA ARG A 204 -7.15 0.46 -14.35
C ARG A 204 -8.43 1.25 -14.21
N LEU A 205 -8.42 2.53 -14.52
CA LEU A 205 -9.61 3.36 -14.43
C LEU A 205 -10.73 2.88 -15.35
N ARG A 206 -10.39 2.54 -16.60
CA ARG A 206 -11.35 2.01 -17.55
C ARG A 206 -11.98 0.70 -17.06
N MET A 207 -11.17 -0.24 -16.57
CA MET A 207 -11.64 -1.49 -16.01
C MET A 207 -12.46 -1.31 -14.73
N ASN A 208 -12.09 -0.32 -13.92
CA ASN A 208 -12.77 0.00 -12.67
C ASN A 208 -14.06 0.83 -12.86
N GLY A 209 -14.38 1.22 -14.08
CA GLY A 209 -15.61 1.96 -14.41
C GLY A 209 -15.53 3.47 -14.17
N PHE A 210 -14.32 4.06 -14.13
CA PHE A 210 -14.11 5.51 -13.96
C PHE A 210 -13.65 6.13 -15.27
N THR A 211 -14.60 6.58 -16.09
CA THR A 211 -14.35 7.09 -17.45
C THR A 211 -14.97 8.47 -17.69
N ASP A 212 -15.43 9.14 -16.64
CA ASP A 212 -15.98 10.49 -16.70
C ASP A 212 -14.89 11.52 -17.06
N GLU A 213 -15.30 12.66 -17.59
CA GLU A 213 -14.38 13.70 -18.09
C GLU A 213 -13.49 14.27 -16.98
N GLU A 214 -13.99 14.41 -15.76
CA GLU A 214 -13.21 14.92 -14.63
C GLU A 214 -12.09 13.94 -14.30
N THR A 215 -12.42 12.64 -14.23
CA THR A 215 -11.43 11.59 -14.00
C THR A 215 -10.37 11.57 -15.09
N LEU A 216 -10.76 11.68 -16.37
CA LEU A 216 -9.81 11.70 -17.47
C LEU A 216 -8.89 12.94 -17.44
N ARG A 217 -9.41 14.11 -17.07
CA ARG A 217 -8.56 15.32 -16.88
C ARG A 217 -7.54 15.15 -15.76
N ASN A 218 -7.95 14.59 -14.62
CA ASN A 218 -7.05 14.37 -13.49
C ASN A 218 -6.02 13.26 -13.77
N VAL A 219 -6.39 12.25 -14.54
CA VAL A 219 -5.46 11.22 -15.04
C VAL A 219 -4.34 11.84 -15.86
N ASN A 220 -4.68 12.68 -16.83
CA ASN A 220 -3.69 13.32 -17.70
C ASN A 220 -2.73 14.20 -16.88
N LYS A 221 -3.24 15.01 -15.94
CA LYS A 221 -2.42 15.80 -15.02
C LYS A 221 -1.45 14.90 -14.21
N LEU A 222 -1.94 13.78 -13.68
CA LEU A 222 -1.11 12.89 -12.89
C LEU A 222 -0.04 12.17 -13.73
N ILE A 223 -0.38 11.77 -14.96
CA ILE A 223 0.58 11.15 -15.89
C ILE A 223 1.66 12.15 -16.28
N ASP A 224 1.28 13.40 -16.62
CA ASP A 224 2.21 14.47 -16.98
C ASP A 224 3.15 14.80 -15.82
N TRP A 225 2.62 14.90 -14.60
CA TRP A 225 3.41 15.06 -13.38
C TRP A 225 4.39 13.89 -13.20
N GLN A 226 3.96 12.67 -13.43
CA GLN A 226 4.79 11.47 -13.29
C GLN A 226 5.63 11.15 -14.55
N SER A 227 5.85 12.12 -15.42
CA SER A 227 6.76 12.00 -16.57
C SER A 227 8.19 11.66 -16.12
N ASP A 228 8.98 11.07 -16.99
CA ASP A 228 10.35 10.68 -16.67
C ASP A 228 11.22 11.87 -16.25
N SER A 229 10.99 13.06 -16.83
CA SER A 229 11.70 14.30 -16.45
C SER A 229 11.40 14.70 -15.00
N ASN A 230 10.14 14.70 -14.61
CA ASN A 230 9.71 15.06 -13.25
C ASN A 230 10.16 14.00 -12.21
N VAL A 231 10.10 12.72 -12.57
CA VAL A 231 10.62 11.65 -11.73
C VAL A 231 12.13 11.81 -11.51
N LYS A 232 12.92 12.12 -12.53
CA LYS A 232 14.35 12.41 -12.41
C LYS A 232 14.62 13.62 -11.53
N LEU A 233 13.78 14.67 -11.62
CA LEU A 233 13.89 15.84 -10.76
C LEU A 233 13.58 15.50 -9.28
N LEU A 234 12.50 14.77 -9.03
CA LEU A 234 12.15 14.30 -7.69
C LEU A 234 13.29 13.45 -7.08
N TYR A 235 13.83 12.51 -7.86
CA TYR A 235 14.97 11.70 -7.44
C TYR A 235 16.17 12.53 -7.03
N ARG A 236 16.57 13.53 -7.83
CA ARG A 236 17.70 14.41 -7.50
C ARG A 236 17.52 15.12 -6.15
N ARG A 237 16.30 15.49 -5.80
CA ARG A 237 15.97 16.19 -4.55
C ARG A 237 15.93 15.25 -3.34
N LEU A 238 15.55 13.99 -3.51
CA LEU A 238 15.34 13.04 -2.41
C LEU A 238 16.41 11.95 -2.28
N LYS A 239 17.28 11.73 -3.29
CA LYS A 239 18.30 10.64 -3.28
C LYS A 239 19.28 10.71 -2.10
N GLY A 240 19.46 11.88 -1.48
CA GLY A 240 20.29 12.06 -0.29
C GLY A 240 19.57 11.75 1.04
N ASN A 241 18.28 11.50 1.00
CA ASN A 241 17.52 11.12 2.20
C ASN A 241 17.58 9.61 2.38
N SER A 242 18.32 9.14 3.40
CA SER A 242 18.52 7.71 3.68
C SER A 242 17.25 6.95 4.02
N LYS A 243 16.15 7.65 4.35
CA LYS A 243 14.84 7.04 4.61
C LYS A 243 13.98 6.88 3.35
N VAL A 244 14.45 7.31 2.17
CA VAL A 244 13.67 7.20 0.93
C VAL A 244 14.14 6.00 0.11
N LYS A 245 13.19 5.14 -0.24
CA LYS A 245 13.35 3.99 -1.14
C LYS A 245 12.45 4.17 -2.38
N TRP A 246 12.84 3.56 -3.46
CA TRP A 246 12.21 3.74 -4.76
C TRP A 246 11.59 2.43 -5.24
N LYS A 247 10.31 2.51 -5.62
CA LYS A 247 9.61 1.37 -6.22
C LYS A 247 10.10 1.10 -7.64
N GLU A 248 9.87 -0.11 -8.13
CA GLU A 248 10.31 -0.54 -9.47
C GLU A 248 9.87 0.42 -10.58
N SER A 249 8.74 1.10 -10.42
CA SER A 249 8.22 2.09 -11.38
C SER A 249 9.12 3.33 -11.50
N ILE A 250 9.80 3.72 -10.43
CA ILE A 250 10.82 4.78 -10.41
C ILE A 250 12.18 4.23 -10.84
N LYS A 251 12.56 3.07 -10.31
CA LYS A 251 13.84 2.41 -10.65
C LYS A 251 13.99 2.19 -12.15
N LYS A 252 12.90 1.83 -12.85
CA LYS A 252 12.89 1.70 -14.32
C LYS A 252 13.22 3.00 -15.05
N VAL A 253 12.68 4.13 -14.60
CA VAL A 253 12.95 5.46 -15.20
C VAL A 253 14.40 5.88 -14.99
N LEU A 254 15.00 5.46 -13.88
CA LEU A 254 16.34 5.85 -13.45
C LEU A 254 17.42 4.81 -13.85
N ASN A 255 17.02 3.69 -14.45
CA ASN A 255 17.91 2.55 -14.75
C ASN A 255 18.62 2.02 -13.48
N LEU A 256 17.95 2.04 -12.33
CA LEU A 256 18.44 1.46 -11.09
C LEU A 256 18.16 -0.04 -11.05
N GLU A 257 18.94 -0.77 -10.25
CA GLU A 257 18.77 -2.20 -10.06
C GLU A 257 17.41 -2.54 -9.48
N ILE A 258 16.78 -3.58 -10.00
CA ILE A 258 15.52 -4.15 -9.50
C ILE A 258 15.83 -5.52 -8.92
N SER A 259 15.42 -5.75 -7.68
CA SER A 259 15.67 -7.01 -6.97
C SER A 259 15.13 -8.23 -7.73
N THR A 260 15.81 -9.34 -7.58
CA THR A 260 15.38 -10.67 -8.06
C THR A 260 14.90 -11.56 -6.92
N VAL A 261 15.05 -11.11 -5.68
CA VAL A 261 14.66 -11.82 -4.46
C VAL A 261 13.43 -11.16 -3.84
N ARG A 262 12.44 -11.96 -3.46
CA ARG A 262 11.23 -11.46 -2.82
C ARG A 262 11.52 -10.92 -1.42
N GLY A 263 10.91 -9.79 -1.09
CA GLY A 263 11.03 -9.16 0.22
C GLY A 263 12.42 -8.54 0.49
N ALA A 264 13.27 -8.50 -0.50
CA ALA A 264 14.65 -8.00 -0.39
C ALA A 264 14.90 -6.75 -1.27
N ASP A 265 13.87 -5.92 -1.50
CA ASP A 265 14.07 -4.67 -2.23
C ASP A 265 14.73 -3.64 -1.30
N GLU A 266 15.92 -3.15 -1.70
CA GLU A 266 16.75 -2.21 -0.97
C GLU A 266 16.68 -0.79 -1.54
#